data_7c5389cfe62c99b7afcb730a6333e15b
#
_entry.id   7c5389cfe62c99b7afcb730a6333e15b
#
_cell.length_a   1.000
_cell.length_b   1.000
_cell.length_c   1.000
_cell.angle_alpha   90.00
_cell.angle_beta   90.00
_cell.angle_gamma   90.00
#
_symmetry.space_group_name_H-M   'P 1'
#
loop_
_entity.id
_entity.type
_entity.pdbx_description
1 polymer ?
#
loop_
_entity_poly.entity_id
_entity_poly.type
_entity_poly.pdbx_seq_one_letter_code
_entity_poly.pdbx_strand_id
1 'polypeptide(L)' 'MNQNTKEALILELTKAKIGKQHIDNPTNTNLTKAEFWIECYLEAEKEIEEAVKRLIPEN' A
#
# COMPACT_ATOMS: atom_id res chain seq x y z
N MET A 1 -7.59 -4.38 -15.18
CA MET A 1 -7.80 -4.99 -13.84
C MET A 1 -9.08 -4.44 -13.24
N ASN A 2 -9.85 -5.30 -12.63
CA ASN A 2 -11.10 -4.96 -11.95
C ASN A 2 -10.81 -4.03 -10.75
N GLN A 3 -11.68 -3.04 -10.52
CA GLN A 3 -11.48 -2.07 -9.44
C GLN A 3 -11.47 -2.73 -8.06
N ASN A 4 -12.35 -3.70 -7.83
CA ASN A 4 -12.38 -4.41 -6.54
C ASN A 4 -11.09 -5.19 -6.31
N THR A 5 -10.57 -5.84 -7.35
CA THR A 5 -9.29 -6.56 -7.27
C THR A 5 -8.13 -5.60 -7.00
N LYS A 6 -8.15 -4.45 -7.68
CA LYS A 6 -7.12 -3.44 -7.48
C LYS A 6 -7.13 -2.90 -6.06
N GLU A 7 -8.31 -2.59 -5.52
CA GLU A 7 -8.43 -2.12 -4.13
C GLU A 7 -7.94 -3.17 -3.13
N ALA A 8 -8.27 -4.44 -3.37
CA ALA A 8 -7.80 -5.52 -2.50
C ALA A 8 -6.28 -5.62 -2.49
N LEU A 9 -5.64 -5.48 -3.65
CA LEU A 9 -4.18 -5.49 -3.75
C LEU A 9 -3.57 -4.29 -3.04
N ILE A 10 -4.19 -3.12 -3.17
CA ILE A 10 -3.71 -1.91 -2.49
C ILE A 10 -3.76 -2.11 -0.97
N LEU A 11 -4.86 -2.65 -0.47
CA LEU A 11 -5.00 -2.91 0.97
C LEU A 11 -3.97 -3.91 1.47
N GLU A 12 -3.72 -4.99 0.73
CA GLU A 12 -2.72 -5.98 1.11
C GLU A 12 -1.32 -5.39 1.12
N LEU A 13 -0.99 -4.59 0.12
CA LEU A 13 0.31 -3.92 0.07
C LEU A 13 0.44 -2.91 1.22
N THR A 14 -0.63 -2.19 1.54
CA THR A 14 -0.66 -1.25 2.67
C THR A 14 -0.34 -1.98 3.98
N LYS A 15 -0.99 -3.12 4.21
CA LYS A 15 -0.72 -3.94 5.40
C LYS A 15 0.72 -4.40 5.46
N ALA A 16 1.27 -4.80 4.33
CA ALA A 16 2.67 -5.25 4.25
C ALA A 16 3.64 -4.11 4.59
N LYS A 17 3.37 -2.90 4.10
CA LYS A 17 4.20 -1.73 4.41
C LYS A 17 4.16 -1.39 5.89
N ILE A 18 2.97 -1.40 6.49
CA ILE A 18 2.81 -1.13 7.92
C ILE A 18 3.55 -2.18 8.73
N GLY A 19 3.36 -3.46 8.38
CA GLY A 19 4.02 -4.56 9.06
C GLY A 19 5.53 -4.47 9.00
N LYS A 20 6.07 -4.10 7.84
CA LYS A 20 7.51 -3.93 7.68
C LYS A 20 8.05 -2.83 8.59
N GLN A 21 7.33 -1.71 8.70
CA GLN A 21 7.74 -0.62 9.58
C GLN A 21 7.74 -1.04 11.04
N HIS A 22 6.76 -1.86 11.45
CA HIS A 22 6.74 -2.41 12.81
C HIS A 22 7.97 -3.27 13.10
N ILE A 23 8.43 -4.03 12.11
CA ILE A 23 9.62 -4.87 12.25
C ILE A 23 10.88 -4.01 12.28
N ASP A 24 11.00 -3.05 11.38
CA ASP A 24 12.19 -2.21 11.23
C ASP A 24 12.31 -1.16 12.35
N ASN A 25 11.18 -0.68 12.87
CA ASN A 25 11.14 0.41 13.85
C ASN A 25 10.13 0.12 14.97
N PRO A 26 10.38 -0.92 15.79
CA PRO A 26 9.38 -1.37 16.77
C PRO A 26 9.06 -0.36 17.87
N THR A 27 9.89 0.65 18.06
CA THR A 27 9.68 1.68 19.08
C THR A 27 9.02 2.95 18.54
N ASN A 28 8.74 2.99 17.25
CA ASN A 28 8.12 4.15 16.62
C ASN A 28 6.61 4.19 16.92
N THR A 29 6.19 5.10 17.79
CA THR A 29 4.79 5.22 18.19
C THR A 29 3.89 5.78 17.09
N ASN A 30 4.45 6.38 16.04
CA ASN A 30 3.67 6.91 14.92
C ASN A 30 3.05 5.79 14.07
N LEU A 31 3.55 4.56 14.20
CA LEU A 31 3.07 3.41 13.42
C LEU A 31 1.60 3.05 13.72
N THR A 32 1.05 3.55 14.83
CA THR A 32 -0.35 3.29 15.19
C THR A 32 -1.28 4.46 14.84
N LYS A 33 -0.74 5.52 14.24
CA LYS A 33 -1.55 6.70 13.89
C LYS A 33 -2.19 6.54 12.53
N ALA A 34 -3.44 7.01 12.42
CA ALA A 34 -4.20 6.94 11.17
C ALA A 34 -3.48 7.67 10.03
N GLU A 35 -2.81 8.78 10.32
CA GLU A 35 -2.06 9.54 9.32
C GLU A 35 -1.00 8.68 8.64
N PHE A 36 -0.25 7.92 9.43
CA PHE A 36 0.77 7.02 8.90
C PHE A 36 0.15 5.94 8.00
N TRP A 37 -0.98 5.38 8.43
CA TRP A 37 -1.65 4.33 7.67
C TRP A 37 -2.19 4.87 6.35
N ILE A 38 -2.72 6.09 6.35
CA ILE A 38 -3.20 6.74 5.13
C ILE A 38 -2.02 6.99 4.16
N GLU A 39 -0.88 7.42 4.67
CA GLU A 39 0.31 7.60 3.85
C GLU A 39 0.74 6.29 3.20
N CYS A 40 0.74 5.20 3.97
CA CYS A 40 1.06 3.87 3.43
C CYS A 40 0.07 3.45 2.34
N TYR A 41 -1.20 3.74 2.54
CA TYR A 41 -2.24 3.44 1.55
C TYR A 41 -2.00 4.22 0.25
N LEU A 42 -1.73 5.52 0.35
CA LEU A 42 -1.50 6.35 -0.82
C LEU A 42 -0.26 5.91 -1.60
N GLU A 43 0.81 5.53 -0.91
CA GLU A 43 1.98 4.97 -1.56
C GLU A 43 1.66 3.65 -2.25
N ALA A 44 0.94 2.76 -1.57
CA ALA A 44 0.55 1.47 -2.12
C ALA A 44 -0.32 1.65 -3.36
N GLU A 45 -1.27 2.57 -3.31
CA GLU A 45 -2.14 2.88 -4.45
C GLU A 45 -1.32 3.33 -5.66
N LYS A 46 -0.38 4.24 -5.45
CA LYS A 46 0.47 4.72 -6.51
C LYS A 46 1.31 3.60 -7.12
N GLU A 47 1.92 2.77 -6.29
CA GLU A 47 2.74 1.65 -6.75
C GLU A 47 1.93 0.62 -7.54
N ILE A 48 0.74 0.30 -7.06
CA ILE A 48 -0.15 -0.64 -7.76
C ILE A 48 -0.58 -0.07 -9.11
N GLU A 49 -0.94 1.20 -9.17
CA GLU A 49 -1.35 1.82 -10.42
C GLU A 49 -0.22 1.87 -11.44
N GLU A 50 0.99 2.19 -11.01
CA GLU A 50 2.15 2.17 -11.90
C GLU A 50 2.46 0.77 -12.40
N ALA A 51 2.36 -0.23 -11.53
CA ALA A 51 2.60 -1.61 -11.88
C ALA A 51 1.53 -2.12 -12.88
N VAL A 52 0.27 -1.74 -12.68
CA VAL A 52 -0.81 -2.10 -13.61
C VAL A 52 -0.54 -1.54 -15.00
N LYS A 53 -0.15 -0.30 -15.10
CA LYS A 53 0.17 0.33 -16.38
C LYS A 53 1.31 -0.38 -17.10
N ARG A 54 2.31 -0.83 -16.33
CA ARG A 54 3.48 -1.49 -16.90
C ARG A 54 3.25 -2.94 -17.28
N LEU A 55 2.52 -3.68 -16.43
CA LEU A 55 2.36 -5.13 -16.55
C LEU A 55 1.06 -5.55 -17.24
N ILE A 56 0.03 -4.72 -17.19
CA ILE A 56 -1.29 -4.98 -17.76
C ILE A 56 -1.67 -3.76 -18.60
N PRO A 57 -1.02 -3.58 -19.76
CA PRO A 57 -1.32 -2.40 -20.59
C PRO A 57 -2.73 -2.47 -21.14
N GLU A 58 -3.44 -1.36 -21.06
CA GLU A 58 -4.75 -1.20 -21.66
C GLU A 58 -4.59 -0.56 -23.03
N ASN A 59 -5.35 -1.07 -23.97
CA ASN A 59 -5.37 -0.52 -25.34
C ASN A 59 -6.49 0.49 -25.48
#